data_423889d3db36ca13e6dd91bfbf53c4ec
#
_entry.id   423889d3db36ca13e6dd91bfbf53c4ec
#
_cell.length_a   1.000
_cell.length_b   1.000
_cell.length_c   1.000
_cell.angle_alpha   90.00
_cell.angle_beta   90.00
_cell.angle_gamma   90.00
#
_symmetry.space_group_name_H-M   'P 1'
#
loop_
_entity.id
_entity.type
_entity.pdbx_description
1 polymer ?
#
loop_
_entity_poly.entity_id
_entity_poly.type
_entity_poly.pdbx_seq_one_letter_code
_entity_poly.pdbx_strand_id
1 'polypeptide(L)'
;MIITKETDYALRMLRVLLDEEKHSAAEMAETELIPMQFAYQILRKLSAGELVQVSRGAAGGCRLSCDLRGVSLYDLMVVMGEHDVLCACMEPGYDCRWQSEHGKCDIHCQLTELQRKQDEAFRAVSLRRLLTGKSDPQDTSEL
;
A
#
# COMPACT_ATOMS: atom_id res chain seq x y z
N MET A 1 -2.46 -2.38 14.11
CA MET A 1 -3.13 -1.55 13.07
C MET A 1 -2.59 -1.99 11.73
N ILE A 2 -3.45 -2.47 10.85
CA ILE A 2 -3.04 -3.09 9.57
C ILE A 2 -2.57 -2.04 8.56
N ILE A 3 -3.25 -0.89 8.51
CA ILE A 3 -2.84 0.25 7.70
C ILE A 3 -2.29 1.31 8.64
N THR A 4 -1.01 1.58 8.53
CA THR A 4 -0.36 2.55 9.39
C THR A 4 -0.65 3.98 8.94
N LYS A 5 -0.26 4.94 9.78
CA LYS A 5 -0.38 6.36 9.47
C LYS A 5 0.46 6.76 8.25
N GLU A 6 1.58 6.07 8.02
CA GLU A 6 2.42 6.30 6.84
C GLU A 6 1.72 5.89 5.55
N THR A 7 1.08 4.73 5.54
CA THR A 7 0.28 4.28 4.38
C THR A 7 -0.96 5.15 4.17
N ASP A 8 -1.63 5.62 5.23
CA ASP A 8 -2.72 6.60 5.10
C ASP A 8 -2.23 7.89 4.44
N TYR A 9 -1.08 8.40 4.84
CA TYR A 9 -0.48 9.58 4.22
C TYR A 9 -0.09 9.32 2.75
N ALA A 10 0.42 8.14 2.43
CA ALA A 10 0.73 7.77 1.05
C ALA A 10 -0.53 7.77 0.18
N LEU A 11 -1.64 7.21 0.67
CA LEU A 11 -2.94 7.26 -0.01
C LEU A 11 -3.41 8.70 -0.27
N ARG A 12 -3.28 9.58 0.73
CA ARG A 12 -3.65 10.99 0.58
C ARG A 12 -2.78 11.71 -0.46
N MET A 13 -1.48 11.46 -0.48
CA MET A 13 -0.58 12.05 -1.47
C MET A 13 -0.92 11.56 -2.89
N LEU A 14 -1.19 10.26 -3.06
CA LEU A 14 -1.64 9.71 -4.34
C LEU A 14 -2.99 10.29 -4.78
N ARG A 15 -3.88 10.63 -3.85
CA ARG A 15 -5.15 11.28 -4.14
C ARG A 15 -4.97 12.65 -4.80
N VAL A 16 -4.03 13.46 -4.34
CA VAL A 16 -3.69 14.75 -4.97
C VAL A 16 -3.25 14.55 -6.41
N LEU A 17 -2.44 13.51 -6.67
CA LEU A 17 -1.88 13.24 -7.99
C LEU A 17 -2.88 12.64 -9.00
N LEU A 18 -4.14 12.40 -8.62
CA LEU A 18 -5.18 11.90 -9.53
C LEU A 18 -5.56 12.88 -10.64
N ASP A 19 -5.20 14.15 -10.53
CA ASP A 19 -5.40 15.16 -11.58
C ASP A 19 -4.39 15.04 -12.73
N GLU A 20 -3.42 14.12 -12.60
CA GLU A 20 -2.33 13.86 -13.56
C GLU A 20 -1.34 15.03 -13.73
N GLU A 21 -1.44 16.05 -12.89
CA GLU A 21 -0.54 17.20 -12.86
C GLU A 21 0.67 16.95 -11.95
N LYS A 22 1.66 17.83 -12.05
CA LYS A 22 2.82 17.84 -11.15
C LYS A 22 2.51 18.66 -9.92
N HIS A 23 2.78 18.08 -8.75
CA HIS A 23 2.68 18.75 -7.46
C HIS A 23 3.99 18.66 -6.69
N SER A 24 4.34 19.71 -5.98
CA SER A 24 5.48 19.67 -5.05
C SER A 24 5.12 18.89 -3.79
N ALA A 25 6.15 18.40 -3.08
CA ALA A 25 5.94 17.78 -1.77
C ALA A 25 5.24 18.72 -0.79
N ALA A 26 5.55 20.02 -0.86
CA ALA A 26 4.94 21.03 -0.01
C ALA A 26 3.45 21.21 -0.31
N GLU A 27 3.05 21.31 -1.58
CA GLU A 27 1.63 21.40 -1.98
C GLU A 27 0.83 20.19 -1.52
N MET A 28 1.35 18.97 -1.72
CA MET A 28 0.69 17.75 -1.28
C MET A 28 0.55 17.70 0.24
N ALA A 29 1.61 18.05 0.97
CA ALA A 29 1.61 18.08 2.42
C ALA A 29 0.62 19.09 2.98
N GLU A 30 0.55 20.29 2.40
CA GLU A 30 -0.39 21.33 2.79
C GLU A 30 -1.84 20.95 2.49
N THR A 31 -2.10 20.46 1.27
CA THR A 31 -3.45 20.05 0.83
C THR A 31 -4.02 18.93 1.69
N GLU A 32 -3.21 17.97 2.05
CA GLU A 32 -3.65 16.77 2.77
C GLU A 32 -3.34 16.81 4.29
N LEU A 33 -2.86 17.93 4.77
CA LEU A 33 -2.51 18.14 6.19
C LEU A 33 -1.51 17.09 6.71
N ILE A 34 -0.47 16.84 5.93
CA ILE A 34 0.60 15.88 6.25
C ILE A 34 1.83 16.66 6.74
N PRO A 35 2.43 16.27 7.89
CA PRO A 35 3.68 16.89 8.31
C PRO A 35 4.77 16.70 7.24
N MET A 36 5.47 17.80 6.90
CA MET A 36 6.40 17.85 5.77
C MET A 36 7.51 16.78 5.82
N GLN A 37 7.98 16.44 7.01
CA GLN A 37 8.99 15.39 7.21
C GLN A 37 8.52 14.02 6.68
N PHE A 38 7.24 13.69 6.85
CA PHE A 38 6.66 12.44 6.34
C PHE A 38 6.48 12.48 4.82
N ALA A 39 6.12 13.64 4.25
CA ALA A 39 5.91 13.76 2.81
C ALA A 39 7.15 13.34 2.01
N TYR A 40 8.33 13.80 2.38
CA TYR A 40 9.58 13.40 1.70
C TYR A 40 9.90 11.92 1.86
N GLN A 41 9.70 11.37 3.06
CA GLN A 41 9.94 9.95 3.31
C GLN A 41 9.01 9.06 2.49
N ILE A 42 7.73 9.43 2.42
CA ILE A 42 6.71 8.73 1.64
C ILE A 42 7.03 8.80 0.14
N LEU A 43 7.37 9.98 -0.38
CA LEU A 43 7.75 10.15 -1.79
C LEU A 43 8.94 9.28 -2.18
N ARG A 44 9.92 9.10 -1.30
CA ARG A 44 11.05 8.20 -1.54
C ARG A 44 10.58 6.75 -1.72
N LYS A 45 9.68 6.28 -0.85
CA LYS A 45 9.11 4.92 -0.93
C LYS A 45 8.27 4.75 -2.19
N LEU A 46 7.36 5.70 -2.46
CA LEU A 46 6.50 5.66 -3.65
C LEU A 46 7.32 5.71 -4.96
N SER A 47 8.40 6.49 -5.00
CA SER A 47 9.30 6.58 -6.16
C SER A 47 10.11 5.29 -6.33
N ALA A 48 10.60 4.70 -5.24
CA ALA A 48 11.30 3.41 -5.26
C ALA A 48 10.39 2.28 -5.73
N GLY A 49 9.09 2.34 -5.40
CA GLY A 49 8.06 1.42 -5.86
C GLY A 49 7.48 1.75 -7.24
N GLU A 50 8.06 2.73 -7.95
CA GLU A 50 7.65 3.14 -9.30
C GLU A 50 6.18 3.62 -9.43
N LEU A 51 5.56 4.04 -8.32
CA LEU A 51 4.21 4.59 -8.33
C LEU A 51 4.19 6.07 -8.72
N VAL A 52 5.26 6.78 -8.41
CA VAL A 52 5.42 8.19 -8.73
C VAL A 52 6.78 8.47 -9.35
N GLN A 53 6.83 9.51 -10.17
CA GLN A 53 8.06 10.05 -10.71
C GLN A 53 8.33 11.42 -10.10
N VAL A 54 9.51 11.59 -9.52
CA VAL A 54 9.97 12.85 -8.93
C VAL A 54 10.98 13.50 -9.85
N SER A 55 10.76 14.77 -10.20
CA SER A 55 11.71 15.59 -10.97
C SER A 55 12.19 16.78 -10.15
N ARG A 56 13.47 17.14 -10.31
CA ARG A 56 14.12 18.25 -9.60
C ARG A 56 14.09 19.53 -10.43
N GLY A 57 14.33 20.67 -9.76
CA GLY A 57 14.47 21.99 -10.40
C GLY A 57 13.21 22.84 -10.29
N ALA A 58 13.23 24.03 -10.94
CA ALA A 58 12.15 25.01 -10.89
C ALA A 58 10.83 24.50 -11.52
N ALA A 59 10.93 23.64 -12.54
CA ALA A 59 9.80 22.94 -13.16
C ALA A 59 9.63 21.51 -12.60
N GLY A 60 10.27 21.21 -11.47
CA GLY A 60 10.20 19.92 -10.82
C GLY A 60 8.88 19.69 -10.07
N GLY A 61 8.72 18.49 -9.58
CA GLY A 61 7.56 18.06 -8.81
C GLY A 61 7.40 16.56 -8.90
N CYS A 62 6.31 16.08 -8.35
CA CYS A 62 5.92 14.67 -8.35
C CYS A 62 4.66 14.49 -9.18
N ARG A 63 4.61 13.41 -9.95
CA ARG A 63 3.41 12.96 -10.68
C ARG A 63 3.31 11.44 -10.64
N LEU A 64 2.14 10.90 -10.96
CA LEU A 64 1.96 9.47 -11.13
C LEU A 64 2.85 8.95 -12.28
N SER A 65 3.46 7.77 -12.09
CA SER A 65 4.21 7.06 -13.13
C SER A 65 3.50 5.81 -13.64
N CYS A 66 2.36 5.47 -13.04
CA CYS A 66 1.57 4.28 -13.40
C CYS A 66 0.07 4.56 -13.31
N ASP A 67 -0.72 3.67 -13.89
CA ASP A 67 -2.18 3.69 -13.74
C ASP A 67 -2.58 3.00 -12.43
N LEU A 68 -3.18 3.76 -11.52
CA LEU A 68 -3.61 3.26 -10.20
C LEU A 68 -4.77 2.24 -10.26
N ARG A 69 -5.36 2.00 -11.43
CA ARG A 69 -6.29 0.87 -11.65
C ARG A 69 -5.58 -0.48 -11.62
N GLY A 70 -4.32 -0.52 -12.02
CA GLY A 70 -3.48 -1.72 -12.01
C GLY A 70 -2.68 -1.94 -10.73
N VAL A 71 -2.83 -1.07 -9.73
CA VAL A 71 -2.12 -1.15 -8.45
C VAL A 71 -3.12 -1.35 -7.33
N SER A 72 -2.96 -2.41 -6.55
CA SER A 72 -3.85 -2.73 -5.43
C SER A 72 -3.42 -2.06 -4.12
N LEU A 73 -4.32 -2.06 -3.13
CA LEU A 73 -3.97 -1.66 -1.77
C LEU A 73 -2.85 -2.55 -1.20
N TYR A 74 -2.87 -3.84 -1.51
CA TYR A 74 -1.80 -4.76 -1.12
C TYR A 74 -0.42 -4.31 -1.66
N ASP A 75 -0.36 -3.94 -2.94
CA ASP A 75 0.89 -3.49 -3.57
C ASP A 75 1.43 -2.23 -2.90
N LEU A 76 0.55 -1.28 -2.55
CA LEU A 76 0.95 -0.09 -1.79
C LEU A 76 1.51 -0.45 -0.41
N MET A 77 0.88 -1.37 0.32
CA MET A 77 1.38 -1.82 1.62
C MET A 77 2.77 -2.43 1.51
N VAL A 78 3.03 -3.22 0.47
CA VAL A 78 4.36 -3.77 0.19
C VAL A 78 5.38 -2.65 -0.10
N VAL A 79 5.03 -1.67 -0.93
CA VAL A 79 5.87 -0.51 -1.23
C VAL A 79 6.19 0.31 0.02
N MET A 80 5.23 0.45 0.92
CA MET A 80 5.42 1.16 2.20
C MET A 80 6.21 0.34 3.23
N GLY A 81 6.46 -0.96 2.97
CA GLY A 81 7.16 -1.85 3.89
C GLY A 81 6.28 -2.35 5.04
N GLU A 82 4.97 -2.41 4.84
CA GLU A 82 3.98 -2.68 5.89
C GLU A 82 3.20 -3.98 5.67
N HIS A 83 3.74 -4.91 4.92
CA HIS A 83 3.13 -6.23 4.78
C HIS A 83 3.51 -7.09 5.99
N ASP A 84 2.70 -7.03 7.03
CA ASP A 84 2.87 -7.80 8.24
C ASP A 84 2.06 -9.11 8.19
N VAL A 85 2.61 -10.16 8.79
CA VAL A 85 1.90 -11.42 9.00
C VAL A 85 1.05 -11.36 10.26
N LEU A 86 -0.06 -12.10 10.28
CA LEU A 86 -0.99 -12.12 11.41
C LEU A 86 -0.39 -12.68 12.70
N CYS A 87 0.61 -13.55 12.59
CA CYS A 87 1.24 -14.18 13.73
C CYS A 87 2.73 -14.40 13.46
N ALA A 88 3.56 -14.20 14.48
CA ALA A 88 5.00 -14.36 14.39
C ALA A 88 5.44 -15.74 13.85
N CYS A 89 4.66 -16.80 14.13
CA CYS A 89 4.97 -18.14 13.61
C CYS A 89 4.87 -18.26 12.08
N MET A 90 4.36 -17.24 11.38
CA MET A 90 4.27 -17.17 9.94
C MET A 90 5.44 -16.38 9.31
N GLU A 91 6.29 -15.77 10.13
CA GLU A 91 7.47 -15.07 9.65
C GLU A 91 8.50 -16.05 9.09
N PRO A 92 9.17 -15.70 7.97
CA PRO A 92 10.22 -16.54 7.41
C PRO A 92 11.33 -16.82 8.44
N GLY A 93 11.66 -18.09 8.65
CA GLY A 93 12.71 -18.49 9.59
C GLY A 93 12.26 -18.60 11.05
N TYR A 94 10.98 -18.43 11.34
CA TYR A 94 10.48 -18.65 12.69
C TYR A 94 10.63 -20.11 13.13
N ASP A 95 11.36 -20.34 14.23
CA ASP A 95 11.55 -21.67 14.82
C ASP A 95 10.44 -21.92 15.86
N CYS A 96 9.47 -22.74 15.51
CA CYS A 96 8.38 -23.11 16.39
C CYS A 96 8.67 -24.40 17.12
N ARG A 97 9.08 -24.30 18.39
CA ARG A 97 9.35 -25.46 19.25
C ARG A 97 8.16 -26.42 19.31
N TRP A 98 6.93 -25.90 19.38
CA TRP A 98 5.74 -26.76 19.43
C TRP A 98 5.62 -27.64 18.18
N GLN A 99 5.81 -27.05 16.99
CA GLN A 99 5.79 -27.81 15.73
C GLN A 99 6.93 -28.83 15.64
N SER A 100 8.11 -28.48 16.16
CA SER A 100 9.26 -29.41 16.19
C SER A 100 8.99 -30.63 17.06
N GLU A 101 8.25 -30.47 18.16
CA GLU A 101 7.93 -31.55 19.08
C GLU A 101 6.65 -32.33 18.70
N HIS A 102 5.66 -31.68 18.09
CA HIS A 102 4.32 -32.23 17.87
C HIS A 102 3.91 -32.35 16.39
N GLY A 103 4.67 -31.77 15.47
CA GLY A 103 4.35 -31.78 14.03
C GLY A 103 3.39 -30.67 13.62
N LYS A 104 2.44 -30.99 12.75
CA LYS A 104 1.51 -30.03 12.17
C LYS A 104 0.70 -29.27 13.25
N CYS A 105 0.70 -27.95 13.16
CA CYS A 105 -0.09 -27.07 14.03
C CYS A 105 -1.35 -26.58 13.31
N ASP A 106 -2.53 -26.95 13.79
CA ASP A 106 -3.80 -26.52 13.19
C ASP A 106 -4.04 -25.02 13.35
N ILE A 107 -3.58 -24.41 14.43
CA ILE A 107 -3.65 -22.95 14.63
C ILE A 107 -2.86 -22.26 13.52
N HIS A 108 -1.62 -22.68 13.26
CA HIS A 108 -0.81 -22.11 12.19
C HIS A 108 -1.51 -22.25 10.82
N CYS A 109 -2.07 -23.42 10.54
CA CYS A 109 -2.79 -23.66 9.28
C CYS A 109 -4.01 -22.72 9.12
N GLN A 110 -4.79 -22.53 10.17
CA GLN A 110 -5.97 -21.67 10.13
C GLN A 110 -5.59 -20.18 10.01
N LEU A 111 -4.57 -19.75 10.72
CA LEU A 111 -4.07 -18.37 10.59
C LEU A 111 -3.47 -18.09 9.22
N THR A 112 -2.78 -19.08 8.62
CA THR A 112 -2.27 -18.97 7.25
C THR A 112 -3.41 -18.78 6.24
N GLU A 113 -4.49 -19.51 6.40
CA GLU A 113 -5.68 -19.37 5.54
C GLU A 113 -6.37 -18.00 5.74
N LEU A 114 -6.43 -17.50 6.97
CA LEU A 114 -6.95 -16.15 7.24
C LEU A 114 -6.07 -15.06 6.61
N GLN A 115 -4.74 -15.19 6.72
CA GLN A 115 -3.79 -14.28 6.06
C GLN A 115 -4.04 -14.25 4.55
N ARG A 116 -4.15 -15.41 3.92
CA ARG A 116 -4.42 -15.52 2.48
C ARG A 116 -5.70 -14.77 2.08
N LYS A 117 -6.80 -14.96 2.81
CA LYS A 117 -8.07 -14.27 2.56
C LYS A 117 -7.96 -12.75 2.75
N GLN A 118 -7.23 -12.32 3.76
CA GLN A 118 -6.98 -10.90 4.00
C GLN A 118 -6.17 -10.29 2.86
N ASP A 119 -5.09 -10.95 2.45
CA ASP A 119 -4.25 -10.49 1.34
C ASP A 119 -5.05 -10.42 0.02
N GLU A 120 -5.90 -11.42 -0.24
CA GLU A 120 -6.79 -11.42 -1.40
C GLU A 120 -7.79 -10.25 -1.37
N ALA A 121 -8.36 -9.95 -0.21
CA ALA A 121 -9.24 -8.79 -0.07
C ALA A 121 -8.52 -7.46 -0.38
N PHE A 122 -7.27 -7.31 0.05
CA PHE A 122 -6.47 -6.12 -0.26
C PHE A 122 -6.04 -6.06 -1.72
N ARG A 123 -5.75 -7.21 -2.35
CA ARG A 123 -5.44 -7.30 -3.78
C ARG A 123 -6.64 -6.99 -4.68
N ALA A 124 -7.85 -7.27 -4.20
CA ALA A 124 -9.09 -7.03 -4.95
C ALA A 124 -9.49 -5.55 -5.03
N VAL A 125 -8.84 -4.67 -4.26
CA VAL A 125 -9.16 -3.23 -4.25
C VAL A 125 -8.05 -2.46 -4.94
N SER A 126 -8.35 -1.87 -6.12
CA SER A 126 -7.42 -0.98 -6.78
C SER A 126 -7.27 0.34 -6.01
N LEU A 127 -6.10 0.97 -6.10
CA LEU A 127 -5.89 2.29 -5.49
C LEU A 127 -6.84 3.33 -6.10
N ARG A 128 -7.10 3.23 -7.40
CA ARG A 128 -8.05 4.16 -8.03
C ARG A 128 -9.44 4.07 -7.41
N ARG A 129 -9.97 2.86 -7.24
CA ARG A 129 -11.27 2.64 -6.59
C ARG A 129 -11.27 3.16 -5.15
N LEU A 130 -10.21 2.86 -4.40
CA LEU A 130 -10.07 3.30 -3.01
C LEU A 130 -10.05 4.82 -2.88
N LEU A 131 -9.35 5.52 -3.78
CA LEU A 131 -9.17 6.96 -3.73
C LEU A 131 -10.36 7.75 -4.28
N THR A 132 -11.12 7.18 -5.22
CA THR A 132 -12.24 7.87 -5.88
C THR A 132 -13.61 7.43 -5.37
N GLY A 133 -13.70 6.28 -4.70
CA GLY A 133 -14.96 5.64 -4.33
C GLY A 133 -15.78 5.11 -5.51
N LYS A 134 -15.18 5.09 -6.72
CA LYS A 134 -15.85 4.64 -7.95
C LYS A 134 -15.36 3.25 -8.32
N SER A 135 -16.27 2.35 -8.68
CA SER A 135 -15.93 1.03 -9.21
C SER A 135 -15.14 1.16 -10.51
N ASP A 136 -14.15 0.31 -10.71
CA ASP A 136 -13.44 0.24 -11.99
C ASP A 136 -14.37 -0.37 -13.06
N PRO A 137 -14.25 0.05 -14.34
CA PRO A 137 -15.14 -0.43 -15.42
C PRO A 137 -15.13 -1.96 -15.62
N GLN A 138 -14.16 -2.66 -15.05
CA GLN A 138 -14.03 -4.11 -15.12
C GLN A 138 -14.76 -4.87 -13.99
N ASP A 139 -15.22 -4.17 -12.94
CA ASP A 139 -15.96 -4.75 -11.82
C ASP A 139 -17.44 -5.07 -12.14
N THR A 140 -17.92 -4.75 -13.32
CA THR A 140 -19.32 -4.96 -13.74
C THR A 140 -19.58 -6.38 -14.27
N SER A 141 -18.67 -7.33 -14.10
CA SER A 141 -18.81 -8.69 -14.65
C SER A 141 -19.27 -9.74 -13.64
N GLU A 142 -19.60 -9.35 -12.39
CA GLU A 142 -20.17 -10.29 -11.40
C GLU A 142 -21.42 -9.70 -10.75
N LEU A 143 -22.52 -9.79 -11.45
CA LEU A 143 -23.89 -9.83 -10.94
C LEU A 143 -24.65 -10.93 -11.67
#